data_2e3c5e5575f64e9330e447371913efda
#
_entry.id   2e3c5e5575f64e9330e447371913efda
#
_cell.length_a   1.000
_cell.length_b   1.000
_cell.length_c   1.000
_cell.angle_alpha   90.00
_cell.angle_beta   90.00
_cell.angle_gamma   90.00
#
_symmetry.space_group_name_H-M   'P 1'
#
loop_
_entity.id
_entity.type
_entity.pdbx_description
1 polymer ?
#
loop_
_entity_poly.entity_id
_entity_poly.type
_entity_poly.pdbx_seq_one_letter_code
_entity_poly.pdbx_strand_id
1 'polypeptide(L)'
;MRADVQIKVLELTVDSKQRVLLAEKLIHDGRDPDKIARSLQWQEFENLASRTLTENGFQVTVHFVFKTRAGRREVDLLAWNDNFLFAIDCKHWTKGFQASRMESAVRAQIERVTTLAERPDLLRRIGLRDPEKRSIMPVLLTLGDPRLRSIESVPIVAVSKLLNFLYGVSPLDENFLRIPIGQLGMSCLPSRLPKS
;
A
#
# COMPACT_ATOMS: atom_id res chain seq x y z
N MET A 1 38.17 43.76 -8.65
CA MET A 1 36.91 43.84 -7.88
C MET A 1 36.20 42.48 -7.96
N ARG A 2 36.18 41.68 -6.89
CA ARG A 2 35.39 40.47 -6.79
C ARG A 2 34.02 40.87 -6.28
N ALA A 3 32.96 40.57 -7.05
CA ALA A 3 31.59 40.77 -6.60
C ALA A 3 31.25 39.64 -5.64
N ASP A 4 31.02 39.95 -4.38
CA ASP A 4 30.47 39.03 -3.38
C ASP A 4 29.02 38.79 -3.72
N VAL A 5 28.71 37.57 -4.23
CA VAL A 5 27.36 37.12 -4.41
C VAL A 5 26.81 36.64 -3.07
N GLN A 6 26.03 37.46 -2.41
CA GLN A 6 25.26 37.04 -1.23
C GLN A 6 24.08 36.14 -1.67
N ILE A 7 24.19 34.84 -1.40
CA ILE A 7 23.07 33.90 -1.58
C ILE A 7 22.17 34.05 -0.34
N LYS A 8 21.00 34.67 -0.51
CA LYS A 8 19.95 34.69 0.52
C LYS A 8 19.25 33.32 0.48
N VAL A 9 19.46 32.51 1.50
CA VAL A 9 18.68 31.28 1.70
C VAL A 9 17.31 31.69 2.24
N LEU A 10 16.27 31.52 1.43
CA LEU A 10 14.88 31.66 1.86
C LEU A 10 14.46 30.36 2.54
N GLU A 11 14.32 30.36 3.85
CA GLU A 11 13.67 29.25 4.57
C GLU A 11 12.16 29.33 4.33
N LEU A 12 11.64 28.31 3.64
CA LEU A 12 10.19 28.16 3.43
C LEU A 12 9.65 27.17 4.46
N THR A 13 8.82 27.64 5.36
CA THR A 13 8.10 26.77 6.29
C THR A 13 6.85 26.24 5.58
N VAL A 14 6.80 24.93 5.37
CA VAL A 14 5.66 24.23 4.74
C VAL A 14 5.04 23.25 5.72
N ASP A 15 3.71 23.20 5.77
CA ASP A 15 2.99 22.21 6.56
C ASP A 15 3.00 20.82 5.90
N SER A 16 2.55 19.79 6.62
CA SER A 16 2.54 18.41 6.14
C SER A 16 1.73 18.23 4.84
N LYS A 17 0.60 18.93 4.70
CA LYS A 17 -0.23 18.88 3.49
C LYS A 17 0.47 19.52 2.29
N GLN A 18 1.11 20.66 2.50
CA GLN A 18 1.88 21.35 1.48
C GLN A 18 3.10 20.52 1.05
N ARG A 19 3.73 19.79 1.98
CA ARG A 19 4.85 18.88 1.69
C ARG A 19 4.43 17.74 0.77
N VAL A 20 3.25 17.13 1.01
CA VAL A 20 2.71 16.08 0.13
C VAL A 20 2.43 16.63 -1.27
N LEU A 21 1.76 17.79 -1.37
CA LEU A 21 1.50 18.44 -2.66
C LEU A 21 2.79 18.80 -3.41
N LEU A 22 3.81 19.27 -2.70
CA LEU A 22 5.10 19.56 -3.28
C LEU A 22 5.80 18.28 -3.76
N ALA A 23 5.73 17.19 -2.98
CA ALA A 23 6.26 15.90 -3.36
C ALA A 23 5.62 15.37 -4.66
N GLU A 24 4.29 15.41 -4.76
CA GLU A 24 3.55 15.05 -5.98
C GLU A 24 4.00 15.88 -7.18
N LYS A 25 4.07 17.19 -7.03
CA LYS A 25 4.52 18.11 -8.09
C LYS A 25 5.94 17.80 -8.55
N LEU A 26 6.87 17.60 -7.61
CA LEU A 26 8.26 17.28 -7.94
C LEU A 26 8.39 15.95 -8.67
N ILE A 27 7.59 14.95 -8.31
CA ILE A 27 7.53 13.66 -9.02
C ILE A 27 6.99 13.87 -10.44
N HIS A 28 5.91 14.63 -10.57
CA HIS A 28 5.33 14.96 -11.88
C HIS A 28 6.33 15.74 -12.78
N ASP A 29 7.11 16.63 -12.20
CA ASP A 29 8.15 17.41 -12.89
C ASP A 29 9.42 16.58 -13.20
N GLY A 30 9.37 15.24 -13.01
CA GLY A 30 10.44 14.32 -13.38
C GLY A 30 11.60 14.25 -12.38
N ARG A 31 11.44 14.74 -11.16
CA ARG A 31 12.42 14.53 -10.10
C ARG A 31 12.39 13.09 -9.61
N ASP A 32 13.52 12.63 -9.09
CA ASP A 32 13.71 11.27 -8.59
C ASP A 32 12.67 10.93 -7.47
N PRO A 33 11.68 10.07 -7.74
CA PRO A 33 10.62 9.77 -6.78
C PRO A 33 11.13 9.11 -5.51
N ASP A 34 12.20 8.31 -5.59
CA ASP A 34 12.78 7.64 -4.42
C ASP A 34 13.43 8.63 -3.45
N LYS A 35 14.08 9.67 -3.98
CA LYS A 35 14.67 10.72 -3.12
C LYS A 35 13.58 11.53 -2.44
N ILE A 36 12.52 11.88 -3.15
CA ILE A 36 11.38 12.63 -2.63
C ILE A 36 10.66 11.80 -1.56
N ALA A 37 10.34 10.55 -1.85
CA ALA A 37 9.68 9.66 -0.90
C ALA A 37 10.43 9.55 0.43
N ARG A 38 11.77 9.44 0.39
CA ARG A 38 12.59 9.35 1.61
C ARG A 38 12.55 10.59 2.50
N SER A 39 12.11 11.72 2.00
CA SER A 39 11.96 12.96 2.79
C SER A 39 10.62 13.06 3.50
N LEU A 40 9.66 12.17 3.19
CA LEU A 40 8.33 12.17 3.76
C LEU A 40 8.31 11.54 5.16
N GLN A 41 7.50 12.11 6.04
CA GLN A 41 7.14 11.49 7.32
C GLN A 41 6.12 10.37 7.10
N TRP A 42 5.84 9.56 8.13
CA TRP A 42 4.91 8.44 8.05
C TRP A 42 3.54 8.83 7.49
N GLN A 43 2.91 9.83 8.09
CA GLN A 43 1.57 10.30 7.67
C GLN A 43 1.58 10.91 6.26
N GLU A 44 2.66 11.61 5.89
CA GLU A 44 2.83 12.16 4.55
C GLU A 44 2.93 11.06 3.49
N PHE A 45 3.61 9.96 3.83
CA PHE A 45 3.71 8.77 2.98
C PHE A 45 2.35 8.11 2.74
N GLU A 46 1.57 7.87 3.82
CA GLU A 46 0.22 7.32 3.71
C GLU A 46 -0.72 8.25 2.94
N ASN A 47 -0.62 9.56 3.18
CA ASN A 47 -1.39 10.56 2.46
C ASN A 47 -1.04 10.59 0.96
N LEU A 48 0.24 10.51 0.60
CA LEU A 48 0.68 10.44 -0.79
C LEU A 48 0.10 9.18 -1.46
N ALA A 49 0.19 8.04 -0.81
CA ALA A 49 -0.36 6.79 -1.34
C ALA A 49 -1.88 6.85 -1.51
N SER A 50 -2.60 7.35 -0.51
CA SER A 50 -4.06 7.52 -0.55
C SER A 50 -4.50 8.45 -1.69
N ARG A 51 -3.81 9.58 -1.87
CA ARG A 51 -4.08 10.53 -2.96
C ARG A 51 -3.80 9.91 -4.32
N THR A 52 -2.65 9.24 -4.48
CA THR A 52 -2.31 8.53 -5.73
C THR A 52 -3.41 7.54 -6.11
N LEU A 53 -3.92 6.76 -5.16
CA LEU A 53 -5.02 5.82 -5.39
C LEU A 53 -6.31 6.55 -5.79
N THR A 54 -6.67 7.61 -5.07
CA THR A 54 -7.91 8.38 -5.32
C THR A 54 -7.89 9.03 -6.70
N GLU A 55 -6.78 9.63 -7.09
CA GLU A 55 -6.59 10.27 -8.39
C GLU A 55 -6.60 9.27 -9.56
N ASN A 56 -6.37 7.97 -9.25
CA ASN A 56 -6.46 6.87 -10.23
C ASN A 56 -7.77 6.06 -10.11
N GLY A 57 -8.82 6.67 -9.61
CA GLY A 57 -10.19 6.14 -9.66
C GLY A 57 -10.53 5.13 -8.57
N PHE A 58 -9.74 5.06 -7.50
CA PHE A 58 -10.08 4.24 -6.33
C PHE A 58 -10.85 5.04 -5.28
N GLN A 59 -11.83 4.42 -4.67
CA GLN A 59 -12.33 4.85 -3.37
C GLN A 59 -11.35 4.37 -2.31
N VAL A 60 -11.03 5.21 -1.32
CA VAL A 60 -10.02 4.89 -0.31
C VAL A 60 -10.58 5.16 1.10
N THR A 61 -10.43 4.18 1.98
CA THR A 61 -10.61 4.35 3.42
C THR A 61 -9.25 4.22 4.09
N VAL A 62 -8.85 5.26 4.80
CA VAL A 62 -7.60 5.32 5.57
C VAL A 62 -7.86 4.83 6.99
N HIS A 63 -6.90 4.09 7.57
CA HIS A 63 -6.97 3.56 8.94
C HIS A 63 -8.26 2.76 9.21
N PHE A 64 -8.55 1.80 8.33
CA PHE A 64 -9.73 0.95 8.49
C PHE A 64 -9.57 0.01 9.67
N VAL A 65 -10.27 0.33 10.76
CA VAL A 65 -10.20 -0.41 12.02
C VAL A 65 -11.39 -1.34 12.18
N PHE A 66 -11.12 -2.58 12.54
CA PHE A 66 -12.15 -3.58 12.85
C PHE A 66 -11.78 -4.45 14.06
N LYS A 67 -12.80 -4.99 14.71
CA LYS A 67 -12.63 -5.87 15.87
C LYS A 67 -12.75 -7.32 15.44
N THR A 68 -11.88 -8.16 16.00
CA THR A 68 -11.87 -9.61 15.88
C THR A 68 -11.96 -10.25 17.28
N ARG A 69 -12.10 -11.57 17.32
CA ARG A 69 -11.98 -12.29 18.61
C ARG A 69 -10.60 -12.16 19.24
N ALA A 70 -9.56 -12.00 18.43
CA ALA A 70 -8.17 -11.83 18.85
C ALA A 70 -7.78 -10.36 19.15
N GLY A 71 -8.74 -9.41 19.06
CA GLY A 71 -8.50 -8.00 19.36
C GLY A 71 -8.77 -7.07 18.17
N ARG A 72 -8.29 -5.82 18.29
CA ARG A 72 -8.40 -4.79 17.28
C ARG A 72 -7.37 -5.04 16.16
N ARG A 73 -7.82 -4.88 14.93
CA ARG A 73 -6.98 -4.93 13.72
C ARG A 73 -7.18 -3.64 12.92
N GLU A 74 -6.16 -3.26 12.17
CA GLU A 74 -6.18 -2.07 11.33
C GLU A 74 -5.55 -2.37 9.96
N VAL A 75 -6.18 -1.87 8.90
CA VAL A 75 -5.63 -1.81 7.54
C VAL A 75 -5.33 -0.35 7.25
N ASP A 76 -4.09 -0.02 6.92
CA ASP A 76 -3.66 1.37 6.75
C ASP A 76 -4.43 2.04 5.61
N LEU A 77 -4.50 1.40 4.44
CA LEU A 77 -5.30 1.86 3.32
C LEU A 77 -6.13 0.69 2.74
N LEU A 78 -7.45 0.85 2.71
CA LEU A 78 -8.35 -0.03 1.99
C LEU A 78 -8.85 0.71 0.76
N ALA A 79 -8.46 0.24 -0.45
CA ALA A 79 -8.72 0.92 -1.70
C ALA A 79 -9.48 0.02 -2.67
N TRP A 80 -10.55 0.53 -3.30
CA TRP A 80 -11.34 -0.28 -4.23
C TRP A 80 -11.89 0.55 -5.40
N ASN A 81 -12.07 -0.14 -6.50
CA ASN A 81 -12.85 0.29 -7.67
C ASN A 81 -13.63 -0.91 -8.21
N ASP A 82 -14.18 -0.84 -9.41
CA ASP A 82 -14.98 -1.95 -9.97
C ASP A 82 -14.16 -3.25 -10.15
N ASN A 83 -12.87 -3.14 -10.42
CA ASN A 83 -12.00 -4.27 -10.75
C ASN A 83 -11.19 -4.81 -9.57
N PHE A 84 -10.83 -3.96 -8.62
CA PHE A 84 -9.88 -4.28 -7.56
C PHE A 84 -10.40 -3.92 -6.17
N LEU A 85 -9.93 -4.68 -5.19
CA LEU A 85 -9.99 -4.34 -3.78
C LEU A 85 -8.63 -4.65 -3.17
N PHE A 86 -7.88 -3.62 -2.83
CA PHE A 86 -6.57 -3.69 -2.20
C PHE A 86 -6.67 -3.44 -0.70
N ALA A 87 -6.05 -4.30 0.10
CA ALA A 87 -5.75 -4.02 1.49
C ALA A 87 -4.23 -3.76 1.59
N ILE A 88 -3.86 -2.53 1.84
CA ILE A 88 -2.48 -2.06 1.78
C ILE A 88 -1.98 -1.84 3.20
N ASP A 89 -0.83 -2.43 3.51
CA ASP A 89 -0.07 -2.21 4.74
C ASP A 89 1.15 -1.34 4.40
N CYS A 90 1.24 -0.18 5.02
CA CYS A 90 2.28 0.81 4.76
C CYS A 90 3.48 0.58 5.66
N LYS A 91 4.69 0.52 5.09
CA LYS A 91 5.94 0.32 5.81
C LYS A 91 6.95 1.42 5.50
N HIS A 92 7.21 2.27 6.46
CA HIS A 92 8.17 3.37 6.35
C HIS A 92 9.64 2.86 6.34
N TRP A 93 9.91 1.87 5.47
CA TRP A 93 11.25 1.33 5.31
C TRP A 93 11.95 2.01 4.14
N THR A 94 13.06 2.67 4.44
CA THR A 94 13.91 3.36 3.44
C THR A 94 15.15 2.56 3.09
N LYS A 95 15.60 1.71 4.03
CA LYS A 95 16.81 0.87 3.93
C LYS A 95 16.61 -0.41 4.76
N GLY A 96 17.54 -1.36 4.59
CA GLY A 96 17.59 -2.55 5.44
C GLY A 96 16.40 -3.48 5.23
N PHE A 97 16.04 -3.75 3.97
CA PHE A 97 15.03 -4.74 3.60
C PHE A 97 15.52 -6.15 3.94
N GLN A 98 15.49 -6.50 5.22
CA GLN A 98 15.81 -7.86 5.68
C GLN A 98 14.69 -8.80 5.28
N ALA A 99 15.03 -9.94 4.67
CA ALA A 99 14.07 -10.92 4.18
C ALA A 99 13.09 -11.38 5.28
N SER A 100 13.61 -11.74 6.45
CA SER A 100 12.80 -12.19 7.60
C SER A 100 11.79 -11.15 8.08
N ARG A 101 12.16 -9.87 8.07
CA ARG A 101 11.27 -8.78 8.45
C ARG A 101 10.16 -8.58 7.41
N MET A 102 10.50 -8.69 6.13
CA MET A 102 9.51 -8.59 5.06
C MET A 102 8.56 -9.78 5.07
N GLU A 103 9.07 -11.01 5.25
CA GLU A 103 8.25 -12.21 5.41
C GLU A 103 7.27 -12.10 6.57
N SER A 104 7.75 -11.64 7.75
CA SER A 104 6.89 -11.44 8.92
C SER A 104 5.78 -10.42 8.65
N ALA A 105 6.09 -9.32 7.97
CA ALA A 105 5.10 -8.31 7.61
C ALA A 105 4.07 -8.83 6.60
N VAL A 106 4.51 -9.59 5.60
CA VAL A 106 3.62 -10.22 4.61
C VAL A 106 2.68 -11.22 5.29
N ARG A 107 3.18 -12.10 6.15
CA ARG A 107 2.34 -13.07 6.88
C ARG A 107 1.31 -12.38 7.77
N ALA A 108 1.72 -11.33 8.49
CA ALA A 108 0.80 -10.53 9.29
C ALA A 108 -0.28 -9.85 8.44
N GLN A 109 0.08 -9.40 7.23
CA GLN A 109 -0.87 -8.81 6.29
C GLN A 109 -1.83 -9.86 5.73
N ILE A 110 -1.35 -11.05 5.35
CA ILE A 110 -2.21 -12.16 4.91
C ILE A 110 -3.23 -12.51 6.00
N GLU A 111 -2.78 -12.72 7.25
CA GLU A 111 -3.67 -13.01 8.39
C GLU A 111 -4.73 -11.93 8.58
N ARG A 112 -4.32 -10.66 8.53
CA ARG A 112 -5.22 -9.51 8.67
C ARG A 112 -6.28 -9.48 7.58
N VAL A 113 -5.87 -9.66 6.33
CA VAL A 113 -6.77 -9.62 5.17
C VAL A 113 -7.68 -10.85 5.16
N THR A 114 -7.20 -12.03 5.52
CA THR A 114 -8.03 -13.24 5.67
C THR A 114 -9.13 -12.99 6.70
N THR A 115 -8.78 -12.45 7.86
CA THR A 115 -9.77 -12.13 8.91
C THR A 115 -10.78 -11.07 8.45
N LEU A 116 -10.34 -10.09 7.64
CA LEU A 116 -11.25 -9.09 7.07
C LEU A 116 -12.18 -9.72 6.01
N ALA A 117 -11.68 -10.63 5.19
CA ALA A 117 -12.46 -11.31 4.17
C ALA A 117 -13.60 -12.17 4.75
N GLU A 118 -13.49 -12.61 6.00
CA GLU A 118 -14.57 -13.28 6.75
C GLU A 118 -15.71 -12.33 7.17
N ARG A 119 -15.57 -11.03 6.94
CA ARG A 119 -16.47 -9.99 7.43
C ARG A 119 -17.01 -9.09 6.31
N PRO A 120 -17.80 -9.66 5.36
CA PRO A 120 -18.40 -8.88 4.28
C PRO A 120 -19.31 -7.74 4.78
N ASP A 121 -19.89 -7.89 5.98
CA ASP A 121 -20.68 -6.85 6.65
C ASP A 121 -19.90 -5.54 6.86
N LEU A 122 -18.62 -5.65 7.22
CA LEU A 122 -17.76 -4.48 7.42
C LEU A 122 -17.44 -3.77 6.10
N LEU A 123 -17.25 -4.55 5.04
CA LEU A 123 -16.95 -4.00 3.71
C LEU A 123 -18.18 -3.29 3.10
N ARG A 124 -19.38 -3.77 3.36
CA ARG A 124 -20.61 -3.07 2.97
C ARG A 124 -20.77 -1.71 3.65
N ARG A 125 -20.35 -1.59 4.91
CA ARG A 125 -20.43 -0.31 5.67
C ARG A 125 -19.60 0.81 5.06
N ILE A 126 -18.52 0.48 4.36
CA ILE A 126 -17.68 1.47 3.65
C ILE A 126 -18.14 1.71 2.21
N GLY A 127 -19.26 1.12 1.79
CA GLY A 127 -19.85 1.33 0.47
C GLY A 127 -19.43 0.30 -0.59
N LEU A 128 -18.70 -0.77 -0.22
CA LEU A 128 -18.40 -1.83 -1.18
C LEU A 128 -19.66 -2.64 -1.50
N ARG A 129 -20.03 -2.65 -2.79
CA ARG A 129 -21.17 -3.42 -3.29
C ARG A 129 -20.77 -4.87 -3.53
N ASP A 130 -21.67 -5.79 -3.20
CA ASP A 130 -21.53 -7.24 -3.45
C ASP A 130 -20.13 -7.79 -3.05
N PRO A 131 -19.66 -7.59 -1.82
CA PRO A 131 -18.31 -7.98 -1.43
C PRO A 131 -18.06 -9.48 -1.66
N GLU A 132 -19.06 -10.33 -1.54
CA GLU A 132 -18.95 -11.80 -1.72
C GLU A 132 -18.60 -12.23 -3.14
N LYS A 133 -18.81 -11.36 -4.12
CA LYS A 133 -18.41 -11.60 -5.52
C LYS A 133 -16.98 -11.18 -5.80
N ARG A 134 -16.26 -10.71 -4.78
CA ARG A 134 -14.93 -10.10 -4.90
C ARG A 134 -13.89 -10.84 -4.06
N SER A 135 -12.66 -10.51 -4.32
CA SER A 135 -11.51 -10.92 -3.51
C SER A 135 -10.69 -9.69 -3.09
N ILE A 136 -10.03 -9.80 -1.94
CA ILE A 136 -9.09 -8.79 -1.45
C ILE A 136 -7.69 -9.20 -1.85
N MET A 137 -6.94 -8.29 -2.46
CA MET A 137 -5.50 -8.45 -2.69
C MET A 137 -4.73 -7.76 -1.57
N PRO A 138 -3.99 -8.51 -0.74
CA PRO A 138 -3.05 -7.91 0.20
C PRO A 138 -1.88 -7.26 -0.55
N VAL A 139 -1.46 -6.09 -0.12
CA VAL A 139 -0.31 -5.36 -0.68
C VAL A 139 0.56 -4.86 0.46
N LEU A 140 1.87 -4.96 0.31
CA LEU A 140 2.83 -4.30 1.19
C LEU A 140 3.40 -3.08 0.46
N LEU A 141 3.12 -1.88 0.93
CA LEU A 141 3.62 -0.64 0.37
C LEU A 141 4.81 -0.14 1.19
N THR A 142 5.92 0.14 0.52
CA THR A 142 7.17 0.58 1.17
C THR A 142 7.58 1.96 0.72
N LEU A 143 8.25 2.71 1.59
CA LEU A 143 8.76 4.03 1.24
C LEU A 143 9.95 3.94 0.28
N GLY A 144 10.90 3.05 0.56
CA GLY A 144 12.03 2.77 -0.35
C GLY A 144 11.73 1.62 -1.31
N ASP A 145 12.52 1.49 -2.36
CA ASP A 145 12.37 0.41 -3.36
C ASP A 145 13.05 -0.88 -2.89
N PRO A 146 12.31 -1.93 -2.51
CA PRO A 146 12.86 -3.23 -2.24
C PRO A 146 13.25 -3.92 -3.55
N ARG A 147 14.32 -4.73 -3.54
CA ARG A 147 14.70 -5.51 -4.73
C ARG A 147 13.70 -6.63 -5.01
N LEU A 148 13.06 -7.13 -3.97
CA LEU A 148 12.06 -8.20 -4.03
C LEU A 148 10.69 -7.64 -4.39
N ARG A 149 10.00 -8.26 -5.35
CA ARG A 149 8.73 -7.77 -5.87
C ARG A 149 7.51 -8.41 -5.23
N SER A 150 7.67 -9.60 -4.68
CA SER A 150 6.61 -10.32 -3.98
C SER A 150 7.18 -11.34 -3.00
N ILE A 151 6.43 -11.65 -1.97
CA ILE A 151 6.64 -12.76 -1.04
C ILE A 151 5.28 -13.45 -0.86
N GLU A 152 5.23 -14.79 -0.93
CA GLU A 152 3.98 -15.56 -0.82
C GLU A 152 2.86 -14.99 -1.73
N SER A 153 3.24 -14.59 -2.95
CA SER A 153 2.35 -13.93 -3.93
C SER A 153 1.73 -12.61 -3.46
N VAL A 154 2.19 -12.02 -2.37
CA VAL A 154 1.81 -10.67 -1.94
C VAL A 154 2.76 -9.67 -2.59
N PRO A 155 2.27 -8.72 -3.41
CA PRO A 155 3.12 -7.72 -4.04
C PRO A 155 3.73 -6.78 -2.99
N ILE A 156 5.03 -6.48 -3.19
CA ILE A 156 5.78 -5.51 -2.40
C ILE A 156 6.12 -4.35 -3.33
N VAL A 157 5.52 -3.21 -3.08
CA VAL A 157 5.54 -2.06 -3.98
C VAL A 157 6.19 -0.86 -3.29
N ALA A 158 7.17 -0.23 -3.94
CA ALA A 158 7.64 1.08 -3.50
C ALA A 158 6.59 2.15 -3.83
N VAL A 159 6.41 3.15 -2.98
CA VAL A 159 5.44 4.23 -3.25
C VAL A 159 5.75 4.97 -4.55
N SER A 160 7.03 5.11 -4.90
CA SER A 160 7.48 5.66 -6.18
C SER A 160 7.06 4.85 -7.41
N LYS A 161 6.69 3.58 -7.22
CA LYS A 161 6.26 2.65 -8.26
C LYS A 161 4.77 2.27 -8.16
N LEU A 162 4.03 2.93 -7.26
CA LEU A 162 2.62 2.62 -7.05
C LEU A 162 1.81 2.79 -8.33
N LEU A 163 2.01 3.87 -9.08
CA LEU A 163 1.33 4.09 -10.37
C LEU A 163 1.63 2.98 -11.38
N ASN A 164 2.90 2.61 -11.54
CA ASN A 164 3.29 1.53 -12.44
C ASN A 164 2.65 0.20 -12.04
N PHE A 165 2.54 -0.07 -10.74
CA PHE A 165 1.84 -1.24 -10.24
C PHE A 165 0.35 -1.21 -10.58
N LEU A 166 -0.33 -0.08 -10.36
CA LEU A 166 -1.76 0.06 -10.64
C LEU A 166 -2.09 -0.12 -12.13
N TYR A 167 -1.24 0.39 -13.03
CA TYR A 167 -1.41 0.21 -14.49
C TYR A 167 -0.99 -1.17 -14.99
N GLY A 168 -0.05 -1.83 -14.30
CA GLY A 168 0.48 -3.13 -14.71
C GLY A 168 -0.29 -4.33 -14.16
N VAL A 169 -1.04 -4.16 -13.06
CA VAL A 169 -1.80 -5.26 -12.45
C VAL A 169 -3.08 -5.54 -13.23
N SER A 170 -3.35 -6.81 -13.52
CA SER A 170 -4.59 -7.26 -14.17
C SER A 170 -5.53 -7.91 -13.16
N PRO A 171 -6.88 -7.74 -13.28
CA PRO A 171 -7.85 -8.52 -12.51
C PRO A 171 -7.71 -10.04 -12.70
N LEU A 172 -7.14 -10.47 -13.83
CA LEU A 172 -6.92 -11.88 -14.19
C LEU A 172 -5.50 -12.36 -13.87
N ASP A 173 -4.67 -11.53 -13.22
CA ASP A 173 -3.30 -11.91 -12.86
C ASP A 173 -3.31 -12.94 -11.72
N GLU A 174 -2.88 -14.17 -12.00
CA GLU A 174 -2.79 -15.28 -11.04
C GLU A 174 -1.50 -15.26 -10.22
N ASN A 175 -0.55 -14.38 -10.54
CA ASN A 175 0.71 -14.29 -9.80
C ASN A 175 0.54 -13.70 -8.39
N PHE A 176 -0.55 -12.98 -8.15
CA PHE A 176 -0.80 -12.33 -6.87
C PHE A 176 -1.91 -13.01 -6.07
N LEU A 177 -1.68 -13.11 -4.76
CA LEU A 177 -2.63 -13.66 -3.82
C LEU A 177 -3.92 -12.84 -3.80
N ARG A 178 -5.05 -13.54 -3.92
CA ARG A 178 -6.40 -12.99 -3.81
C ARG A 178 -7.19 -13.79 -2.81
N ILE A 179 -7.71 -13.15 -1.79
CA ILE A 179 -8.47 -13.77 -0.72
C ILE A 179 -9.96 -13.53 -0.98
N PRO A 180 -10.74 -14.57 -1.34
CA PRO A 180 -12.16 -14.42 -1.62
C PRO A 180 -12.93 -14.02 -0.36
N ILE A 181 -13.94 -13.15 -0.52
CA ILE A 181 -14.72 -12.63 0.59
C ILE A 181 -15.91 -13.52 0.87
N GLY A 182 -16.18 -13.81 2.15
CA GLY A 182 -17.35 -14.58 2.61
C GLY A 182 -17.25 -16.08 2.36
N GLN A 183 -16.20 -16.59 1.77
CA GLN A 183 -16.00 -18.02 1.57
C GLN A 183 -15.30 -18.63 2.79
N LEU A 184 -16.03 -18.85 3.86
CA LEU A 184 -15.59 -19.65 5.00
C LEU A 184 -15.72 -21.14 4.65
N GLY A 185 -14.60 -21.84 4.55
CA GLY A 185 -14.60 -23.28 4.75
C GLY A 185 -14.10 -24.20 3.65
N MET A 186 -13.17 -23.75 2.77
CA MET A 186 -12.30 -24.73 2.04
C MET A 186 -10.92 -24.15 1.87
N SER A 187 -10.01 -24.65 2.72
CA SER A 187 -8.54 -24.67 2.60
C SER A 187 -7.91 -23.86 1.44
N CYS A 188 -7.66 -22.59 1.64
CA CYS A 188 -6.60 -21.86 0.92
C CYS A 188 -5.32 -21.84 1.77
N LEU A 189 -4.82 -23.00 2.15
CA LEU A 189 -3.41 -23.18 2.44
C LEU A 189 -2.75 -23.58 1.10
N PRO A 190 -1.72 -22.87 0.63
CA PRO A 190 -0.98 -23.31 -0.53
C PRO A 190 -0.45 -24.71 -0.22
N SER A 191 -0.82 -25.68 -1.06
CA SER A 191 -0.31 -27.04 -1.04
C SER A 191 1.22 -26.99 -1.02
N ARG A 192 1.78 -27.70 -0.05
CA ARG A 192 3.22 -27.85 0.21
C ARG A 192 4.00 -27.93 -1.10
N LEU A 193 5.04 -27.09 -1.18
CA LEU A 193 6.10 -27.22 -2.17
C LEU A 193 6.63 -28.68 -2.17
N PRO A 194 6.90 -29.28 -3.33
CA PRO A 194 7.58 -30.57 -3.39
C PRO A 194 8.98 -30.43 -2.80
N LYS A 195 9.29 -31.32 -1.86
CA LYS A 195 10.65 -31.50 -1.37
C LYS A 195 11.48 -32.12 -2.50
N SER A 196 12.54 -31.48 -2.87
CA SER A 196 13.70 -32.07 -3.56
C SER A 196 14.96 -31.41 -3.05
#